data_a036b2e61e29e7d2cbe49eb78d25331b
#
_entry.id   a036b2e61e29e7d2cbe49eb78d25331b
#
_cell.length_a   1.000
_cell.length_b   1.000
_cell.length_c   1.000
_cell.angle_alpha   90.00
_cell.angle_beta   90.00
_cell.angle_gamma   90.00
#
_symmetry.space_group_name_H-M   'P 1'
#
loop_
_entity.id
_entity.type
_entity.pdbx_description
1 polymer ?
#
loop_
_entity_poly.entity_id
_entity_poly.type
_entity_poly.pdbx_seq_one_letter_code
_entity_poly.pdbx_strand_id
1 'polypeptide(L)'
;VAIRAAARSMMKGRFGRIYMVNVNVFWSRPQAYYDSADWRGTWEFDGGAFMNQASHYVDLLDWLIGPVQSVMAYTGTLARNIEVEDTGVAAIKWRNGAVGSINVTMLTYPKNLEGSITILGERGSVRVGGVAVNEIEHWQFDQPHEMDAQIGNASYQTTSVYGFGHPLYYDNVINTLRGE
;
A
#
# COMPACT_ATOMS: atom_id res chain seq x y z
N VAL A 1 1.76 -7.55 9.57
CA VAL A 1 2.77 -7.33 10.63
C VAL A 1 3.68 -6.17 10.24
N ALA A 2 4.32 -6.18 9.05
CA ALA A 2 5.27 -5.16 8.61
C ALA A 2 4.70 -3.71 8.63
N ILE A 3 3.53 -3.48 8.04
CA ILE A 3 2.85 -2.18 8.06
C ILE A 3 2.52 -1.71 9.48
N ARG A 4 2.13 -2.62 10.38
CA ARG A 4 1.89 -2.26 11.81
C ARG A 4 3.16 -1.77 12.51
N ALA A 5 4.33 -2.33 12.18
CA ALA A 5 5.60 -1.87 12.72
C ALA A 5 5.93 -0.46 12.22
N ALA A 6 5.73 -0.18 10.91
CA ALA A 6 5.87 1.17 10.36
C ALA A 6 4.92 2.16 11.03
N ALA A 7 3.64 1.82 11.16
CA ALA A 7 2.64 2.64 11.83
C ALA A 7 3.00 2.97 13.29
N ARG A 8 3.43 1.97 14.08
CA ARG A 8 3.89 2.20 15.46
C ARG A 8 5.09 3.14 15.52
N SER A 9 6.02 3.06 14.57
CA SER A 9 7.15 3.96 14.48
C SER A 9 6.73 5.38 14.11
N MET A 10 5.72 5.55 13.24
CA MET A 10 5.09 6.84 12.96
C MET A 10 4.48 7.45 14.23
N MET A 11 3.63 6.71 14.94
CA MET A 11 2.97 7.15 16.18
C MET A 11 3.95 7.54 17.28
N LYS A 12 5.11 6.90 17.33
CA LYS A 12 6.21 7.23 18.27
C LYS A 12 7.11 8.36 17.79
N GLY A 13 6.83 8.97 16.62
CA GLY A 13 7.61 10.07 16.07
C GLY A 13 9.05 9.72 15.66
N ARG A 14 9.35 8.44 15.46
CA ARG A 14 10.71 7.98 15.16
C ARG A 14 11.26 8.51 13.85
N PHE A 15 10.39 8.75 12.86
CA PHE A 15 10.79 9.31 11.57
C PHE A 15 11.22 10.78 11.67
N GLY A 16 10.84 11.51 12.73
CA GLY A 16 10.92 12.95 12.71
C GLY A 16 9.99 13.56 11.67
N ARG A 17 10.41 14.60 10.98
CA ARG A 17 9.68 15.17 9.85
C ARG A 17 9.72 14.20 8.66
N ILE A 18 8.57 13.87 8.11
CA ILE A 18 8.49 13.07 6.88
C ILE A 18 8.79 13.97 5.69
N TYR A 19 9.68 13.53 4.82
CA TYR A 19 10.08 14.24 3.61
C TYR A 19 9.42 13.70 2.37
N MET A 20 9.47 12.37 2.19
CA MET A 20 8.97 11.73 0.98
C MET A 20 8.33 10.38 1.28
N VAL A 21 7.28 10.08 0.52
CA VAL A 21 6.62 8.77 0.55
C VAL A 21 6.34 8.29 -0.86
N ASN A 22 6.72 7.06 -1.17
CA ASN A 22 6.45 6.44 -2.46
C ASN A 22 5.72 5.12 -2.29
N VAL A 23 4.75 4.89 -3.15
CA VAL A 23 3.99 3.65 -3.24
C VAL A 23 4.05 3.10 -4.65
N ASN A 24 4.28 1.80 -4.77
CA ASN A 24 4.20 1.08 -6.02
C ASN A 24 3.23 -0.09 -5.88
N VAL A 25 2.30 -0.19 -6.83
CA VAL A 25 1.36 -1.32 -6.98
C VAL A 25 1.50 -1.82 -8.41
N PHE A 26 2.43 -2.73 -8.61
CA PHE A 26 2.77 -3.29 -9.92
C PHE A 26 2.25 -4.72 -10.00
N TRP A 27 0.98 -4.83 -10.36
CA TRP A 27 0.28 -6.10 -10.39
C TRP A 27 -0.11 -6.50 -11.82
N SER A 28 -0.47 -7.73 -11.99
CA SER A 28 -0.93 -8.30 -13.24
C SER A 28 -2.41 -8.66 -13.15
N ARG A 29 -3.20 -8.09 -14.03
CA ARG A 29 -4.60 -8.46 -14.25
C ARG A 29 -4.79 -8.66 -15.75
N PRO A 30 -4.83 -9.91 -16.23
CA PRO A 30 -5.06 -10.20 -17.65
C PRO A 30 -6.49 -9.83 -18.03
N GLN A 31 -6.78 -9.71 -19.34
CA GLN A 31 -8.12 -9.40 -19.81
C GLN A 31 -9.17 -10.38 -19.28
N ALA A 32 -8.84 -11.68 -19.22
CA ALA A 32 -9.73 -12.70 -18.67
C ALA A 32 -10.17 -12.46 -17.20
N TYR A 33 -9.40 -11.71 -16.43
CA TYR A 33 -9.83 -11.29 -15.09
C TYR A 33 -11.00 -10.33 -15.17
N TYR A 34 -10.94 -9.37 -16.08
CA TYR A 34 -12.02 -8.41 -16.27
C TYR A 34 -13.25 -9.06 -16.91
N ASP A 35 -13.04 -9.96 -17.86
CA ASP A 35 -14.12 -10.70 -18.56
C ASP A 35 -14.84 -11.71 -17.64
N SER A 36 -14.32 -11.97 -16.44
CA SER A 36 -14.89 -12.96 -15.52
C SER A 36 -16.17 -12.49 -14.81
N ALA A 37 -16.50 -11.19 -14.87
CA ALA A 37 -17.74 -10.65 -14.32
C ALA A 37 -18.05 -9.27 -14.93
N ASP A 38 -19.30 -9.01 -15.27
CA ASP A 38 -19.77 -7.81 -15.98
C ASP A 38 -19.50 -6.49 -15.23
N TRP A 39 -19.34 -6.54 -13.91
CA TRP A 39 -19.06 -5.34 -13.10
C TRP A 39 -17.57 -4.92 -13.13
N ARG A 40 -16.68 -5.85 -13.49
CA ARG A 40 -15.23 -5.57 -13.45
C ARG A 40 -14.83 -4.59 -14.54
N GLY A 41 -13.99 -3.64 -14.19
CA GLY A 41 -13.50 -2.63 -15.12
C GLY A 41 -14.54 -1.58 -15.51
N THR A 42 -15.65 -1.47 -14.79
CA THR A 42 -16.70 -0.45 -15.00
C THR A 42 -16.54 0.72 -14.02
N TRP A 43 -16.98 1.90 -14.43
CA TRP A 43 -17.03 3.08 -13.53
C TRP A 43 -18.06 2.91 -12.42
N GLU A 44 -19.17 2.27 -12.73
CA GLU A 44 -20.30 2.17 -11.80
C GLU A 44 -20.00 1.27 -10.59
N PHE A 45 -19.28 0.16 -10.79
CA PHE A 45 -19.16 -0.87 -9.74
C PHE A 45 -17.71 -1.21 -9.35
N ASP A 46 -16.72 -0.94 -10.20
CA ASP A 46 -15.33 -1.34 -9.95
C ASP A 46 -14.41 -0.16 -9.65
N GLY A 47 -14.55 0.90 -10.41
CA GLY A 47 -13.70 2.12 -10.29
C GLY A 47 -12.34 1.88 -10.88
N GLY A 48 -11.49 1.65 -11.31
CA GLY A 48 -10.18 1.49 -11.91
C GLY A 48 -9.11 0.98 -10.95
N ALA A 49 -7.90 0.98 -11.43
CA ALA A 49 -6.75 0.48 -10.71
C ALA A 49 -6.54 1.20 -9.36
N PHE A 50 -6.85 2.49 -9.27
CA PHE A 50 -6.76 3.23 -8.01
C PHE A 50 -7.88 2.90 -7.04
N MET A 51 -9.13 2.82 -7.50
CA MET A 51 -10.28 2.63 -6.63
C MET A 51 -10.46 1.18 -6.19
N ASN A 52 -9.99 0.21 -6.99
CA ASN A 52 -10.05 -1.20 -6.66
C ASN A 52 -8.71 -1.68 -6.08
N GLN A 53 -7.72 -1.97 -6.93
CA GLN A 53 -6.50 -2.67 -6.49
C GLN A 53 -5.61 -1.83 -5.59
N ALA A 54 -5.53 -0.54 -5.81
CA ALA A 54 -4.68 0.36 -5.01
C ALA A 54 -5.42 1.09 -3.88
N SER A 55 -6.73 0.90 -3.71
CA SER A 55 -7.53 1.59 -2.66
C SER A 55 -6.95 1.39 -1.26
N HIS A 56 -6.48 0.19 -0.95
CA HIS A 56 -5.82 -0.12 0.33
C HIS A 56 -4.55 0.69 0.56
N TYR A 57 -3.80 1.00 -0.49
CA TYR A 57 -2.59 1.82 -0.40
C TYR A 57 -2.93 3.29 -0.23
N VAL A 58 -4.01 3.77 -0.86
CA VAL A 58 -4.52 5.13 -0.66
C VAL A 58 -4.96 5.32 0.79
N ASP A 59 -5.72 4.39 1.35
CA ASP A 59 -6.13 4.37 2.75
C ASP A 59 -4.91 4.35 3.71
N LEU A 60 -3.92 3.49 3.42
CA LEU A 60 -2.69 3.43 4.19
C LEU A 60 -1.91 4.74 4.17
N LEU A 61 -1.87 5.45 3.05
CA LEU A 61 -1.21 6.76 2.95
C LEU A 61 -1.90 7.82 3.82
N ASP A 62 -3.22 7.88 3.82
CA ASP A 62 -3.98 8.80 4.66
C ASP A 62 -3.77 8.47 6.15
N TRP A 63 -3.84 7.20 6.50
CA TRP A 63 -3.64 6.74 7.88
C TRP A 63 -2.22 6.96 8.41
N LEU A 64 -1.19 6.69 7.58
CA LEU A 64 0.22 6.78 8.02
C LEU A 64 0.75 8.20 7.98
N ILE A 65 0.42 8.96 6.96
CA ILE A 65 1.06 10.26 6.67
C ILE A 65 0.15 11.42 7.04
N GLY A 66 -1.16 11.20 6.98
CA GLY A 66 -2.19 12.20 7.26
C GLY A 66 -2.82 12.80 6.01
N PRO A 67 -3.59 13.88 6.16
CA PRO A 67 -4.44 14.38 5.10
C PRO A 67 -3.66 14.97 3.92
N VAL A 68 -4.10 14.62 2.72
CA VAL A 68 -3.59 15.14 1.45
C VAL A 68 -3.96 16.60 1.28
N GLN A 69 -3.03 17.40 0.74
CA GLN A 69 -3.23 18.79 0.35
C GLN A 69 -3.59 18.92 -1.15
N SER A 70 -2.84 18.23 -2.01
CA SER A 70 -3.05 18.27 -3.46
C SER A 70 -2.50 17.04 -4.14
N VAL A 71 -3.10 16.73 -5.31
CA VAL A 71 -2.74 15.61 -6.17
C VAL A 71 -2.66 16.11 -7.61
N MET A 72 -1.66 15.62 -8.35
CA MET A 72 -1.57 15.70 -9.81
C MET A 72 -1.38 14.29 -10.34
N ALA A 73 -2.20 13.88 -11.30
CA ALA A 73 -2.17 12.51 -11.78
C ALA A 73 -2.31 12.42 -13.31
N TYR A 74 -1.71 11.36 -13.85
CA TYR A 74 -2.01 10.83 -15.17
C TYR A 74 -2.55 9.41 -15.02
N THR A 75 -3.65 9.14 -15.68
CA THR A 75 -4.26 7.80 -15.73
C THR A 75 -4.57 7.43 -17.17
N GLY A 76 -4.65 6.16 -17.46
CA GLY A 76 -5.00 5.68 -18.79
C GLY A 76 -5.38 4.20 -18.79
N THR A 77 -6.19 3.85 -19.77
CA THR A 77 -6.51 2.47 -20.12
C THR A 77 -5.58 2.09 -21.28
N LEU A 78 -4.41 1.54 -20.96
CA LEU A 78 -3.33 1.39 -21.93
C LEU A 78 -3.38 0.07 -22.69
N ALA A 79 -3.92 -0.99 -22.10
CA ALA A 79 -3.89 -2.32 -22.71
C ALA A 79 -5.12 -3.20 -22.44
N ARG A 80 -6.00 -2.85 -21.51
CA ARG A 80 -7.20 -3.63 -21.23
C ARG A 80 -8.42 -3.04 -21.95
N ASN A 81 -9.34 -3.89 -22.36
CA ASN A 81 -10.63 -3.46 -22.89
C ASN A 81 -11.60 -3.27 -21.74
N ILE A 82 -11.52 -2.12 -21.06
CA ILE A 82 -12.31 -1.75 -19.88
C ILE A 82 -12.63 -0.24 -19.92
N GLU A 83 -13.59 0.21 -19.14
CA GLU A 83 -14.00 1.62 -19.08
C GLU A 83 -13.05 2.48 -18.24
N VAL A 84 -12.43 1.89 -17.24
CA VAL A 84 -11.62 2.55 -16.20
C VAL A 84 -10.13 2.47 -16.53
N GLU A 85 -9.29 3.13 -15.73
CA GLU A 85 -7.85 3.05 -15.90
C GLU A 85 -7.27 1.69 -15.45
N ASP A 86 -6.31 1.16 -16.22
CA ASP A 86 -5.46 0.04 -15.85
C ASP A 86 -4.07 0.47 -15.36
N THR A 87 -3.73 1.74 -15.54
CA THR A 87 -2.43 2.32 -15.20
C THR A 87 -2.61 3.78 -14.79
N GLY A 88 -1.86 4.20 -13.75
CA GLY A 88 -1.81 5.59 -13.36
C GLY A 88 -0.63 5.92 -12.46
N VAL A 89 -0.26 7.21 -12.50
CA VAL A 89 0.81 7.80 -11.67
C VAL A 89 0.26 9.07 -11.07
N ALA A 90 0.38 9.22 -9.75
CA ALA A 90 -0.02 10.42 -9.03
C ALA A 90 1.13 10.98 -8.20
N ALA A 91 1.40 12.26 -8.34
CA ALA A 91 2.24 13.03 -7.43
C ALA A 91 1.35 13.64 -6.33
N ILE A 92 1.77 13.50 -5.08
CA ILE A 92 0.98 13.87 -3.91
C ILE A 92 1.76 14.85 -3.05
N LYS A 93 1.06 15.85 -2.52
CA LYS A 93 1.56 16.72 -1.45
C LYS A 93 0.64 16.62 -0.26
N TRP A 94 1.20 16.36 0.92
CA TRP A 94 0.47 16.29 2.19
C TRP A 94 0.48 17.65 2.93
N ARG A 95 -0.50 17.86 3.81
CA ARG A 95 -0.60 19.08 4.62
C ARG A 95 0.57 19.27 5.59
N ASN A 96 1.24 18.19 6.01
CA ASN A 96 2.43 18.24 6.84
C ASN A 96 3.70 18.65 6.07
N GLY A 97 3.60 18.89 4.75
CA GLY A 97 4.67 19.30 3.86
C GLY A 97 5.42 18.16 3.18
N ALA A 98 5.14 16.91 3.50
CA ALA A 98 5.69 15.77 2.78
C ALA A 98 5.21 15.77 1.31
N VAL A 99 6.04 15.20 0.43
CA VAL A 99 5.71 14.97 -0.98
C VAL A 99 5.91 13.51 -1.33
N GLY A 100 5.33 13.04 -2.41
CA GLY A 100 5.52 11.66 -2.83
C GLY A 100 4.73 11.27 -4.07
N SER A 101 4.70 9.98 -4.34
CA SER A 101 3.96 9.44 -5.47
C SER A 101 3.31 8.11 -5.15
N ILE A 102 2.25 7.81 -5.89
CA ILE A 102 1.67 6.48 -5.99
C ILE A 102 1.65 6.08 -7.47
N ASN A 103 2.26 4.94 -7.77
CA ASN A 103 2.38 4.39 -9.11
C ASN A 103 1.63 3.07 -9.16
N VAL A 104 0.67 2.95 -10.05
CA VAL A 104 -0.23 1.80 -10.13
C VAL A 104 -0.29 1.30 -11.55
N THR A 105 -0.13 0.01 -11.76
CA THR A 105 -0.43 -0.65 -13.02
C THR A 105 -0.91 -2.08 -12.82
N MET A 106 -1.87 -2.48 -13.62
CA MET A 106 -2.38 -3.84 -13.70
C MET A 106 -1.77 -4.61 -14.88
N LEU A 107 -0.72 -4.06 -15.49
CA LEU A 107 -0.11 -4.55 -16.73
C LEU A 107 1.24 -5.24 -16.53
N THR A 108 1.63 -5.55 -15.31
CA THR A 108 2.91 -6.21 -15.02
C THR A 108 2.95 -7.61 -15.62
N TYR A 109 4.04 -7.94 -16.30
CA TYR A 109 4.24 -9.24 -16.95
C TYR A 109 5.38 -10.02 -16.25
N PRO A 110 5.25 -11.34 -16.09
CA PRO A 110 4.05 -12.18 -16.38
C PRO A 110 3.09 -12.27 -15.18
N LYS A 111 3.46 -11.72 -14.02
CA LYS A 111 2.73 -11.82 -12.74
C LYS A 111 2.93 -10.57 -11.90
N ASN A 112 2.25 -10.51 -10.75
CA ASN A 112 2.47 -9.43 -9.78
C ASN A 112 3.96 -9.33 -9.42
N LEU A 113 4.48 -8.10 -9.48
CA LEU A 113 5.89 -7.80 -9.21
C LEU A 113 6.06 -7.21 -7.82
N GLU A 114 5.29 -6.18 -7.49
CA GLU A 114 5.55 -5.35 -6.32
C GLU A 114 4.25 -4.79 -5.75
N GLY A 115 4.19 -4.76 -4.41
CA GLY A 115 3.30 -3.92 -3.65
C GLY A 115 4.11 -3.33 -2.50
N SER A 116 4.53 -2.07 -2.60
CA SER A 116 5.47 -1.48 -1.65
C SER A 116 5.10 -0.09 -1.19
N ILE A 117 5.59 0.26 0.00
CA ILE A 117 5.57 1.61 0.57
C ILE A 117 6.96 1.95 1.08
N THR A 118 7.51 3.08 0.63
CA THR A 118 8.77 3.65 1.12
C THR A 118 8.48 4.95 1.84
N ILE A 119 8.98 5.12 3.06
CA ILE A 119 8.83 6.31 3.89
C ILE A 119 10.22 6.83 4.23
N LEU A 120 10.50 8.07 3.85
CA LEU A 120 11.76 8.77 4.11
C LEU A 120 11.51 9.96 5.03
N GLY A 121 12.10 9.92 6.18
CA GLY A 121 12.00 10.97 7.19
C GLY A 121 13.37 11.50 7.63
N GLU A 122 13.34 12.50 8.47
CA GLU A 122 14.50 13.17 9.03
C GLU A 122 15.40 12.23 9.83
N ARG A 123 14.80 11.28 10.55
CA ARG A 123 15.49 10.38 11.49
C ARG A 123 15.23 8.89 11.20
N GLY A 124 14.61 8.59 10.07
CA GLY A 124 14.34 7.21 9.72
C GLY A 124 13.94 7.01 8.27
N SER A 125 14.33 5.88 7.75
CA SER A 125 13.98 5.40 6.41
C SER A 125 13.46 3.97 6.52
N VAL A 126 12.29 3.72 5.96
CA VAL A 126 11.66 2.40 5.97
C VAL A 126 11.13 2.08 4.57
N ARG A 127 11.37 0.85 4.12
CA ARG A 127 10.70 0.28 2.95
C ARG A 127 10.06 -1.04 3.34
N VAL A 128 8.77 -1.11 3.15
CA VAL A 128 7.99 -2.34 3.22
C VAL A 128 7.60 -2.71 1.80
N GLY A 129 8.02 -3.87 1.34
CA GLY A 129 7.88 -4.33 -0.04
C GLY A 129 7.28 -5.73 -0.13
N GLY A 130 7.78 -6.51 -1.10
CA GLY A 130 7.19 -7.78 -1.52
C GLY A 130 6.02 -7.57 -2.47
N VAL A 131 5.18 -8.58 -2.65
CA VAL A 131 4.00 -8.50 -3.54
C VAL A 131 2.76 -7.94 -2.85
N ALA A 132 2.77 -7.87 -1.50
CA ALA A 132 1.61 -7.52 -0.68
C ALA A 132 2.01 -6.75 0.60
N VAL A 133 3.02 -5.87 0.55
CA VAL A 133 3.59 -5.16 1.70
C VAL A 133 3.89 -6.10 2.88
N ASN A 134 4.41 -7.26 2.56
CA ASN A 134 4.64 -8.38 3.48
C ASN A 134 6.10 -8.56 3.90
N GLU A 135 7.04 -7.80 3.30
CA GLU A 135 8.47 -7.89 3.55
C GLU A 135 9.03 -6.54 3.98
N ILE A 136 9.82 -6.52 5.05
CA ILE A 136 10.58 -5.32 5.42
C ILE A 136 11.92 -5.40 4.70
N GLU A 137 12.08 -4.59 3.66
CA GLU A 137 13.26 -4.56 2.81
C GLU A 137 14.32 -3.58 3.34
N HIS A 138 13.88 -2.53 4.03
CA HIS A 138 14.75 -1.55 4.65
C HIS A 138 14.14 -1.03 5.95
N TRP A 139 14.96 -0.95 7.01
CA TRP A 139 14.55 -0.45 8.31
C TRP A 139 15.74 0.21 9.00
N GLN A 140 15.77 1.53 8.99
CA GLN A 140 16.88 2.28 9.55
C GLN A 140 16.36 3.52 10.29
N PHE A 141 16.80 3.71 11.52
CA PHE A 141 16.52 4.88 12.34
C PHE A 141 17.81 5.39 12.99
N ASP A 142 17.84 6.67 13.34
CA ASP A 142 18.96 7.32 14.04
C ASP A 142 19.18 6.77 15.45
N GLN A 143 18.09 6.38 16.11
CA GLN A 143 18.13 5.77 17.45
C GLN A 143 17.55 4.36 17.42
N PRO A 144 18.24 3.39 18.04
CA PRO A 144 17.69 2.04 18.20
C PRO A 144 16.47 2.05 19.13
N HIS A 145 15.58 1.10 18.94
CA HIS A 145 14.41 0.90 19.78
C HIS A 145 14.14 -0.60 19.96
N GLU A 146 13.56 -0.98 21.10
CA GLU A 146 13.23 -2.39 21.41
C GLU A 146 12.39 -3.08 20.32
N MET A 147 11.55 -2.32 19.60
CA MET A 147 10.77 -2.83 18.49
C MET A 147 11.64 -3.34 17.32
N ASP A 148 12.87 -2.84 17.18
CA ASP A 148 13.74 -3.18 16.06
C ASP A 148 14.17 -4.66 16.14
N ALA A 149 14.24 -5.25 17.34
CA ALA A 149 14.51 -6.67 17.53
C ALA A 149 13.41 -7.59 16.94
N GLN A 150 12.19 -7.07 16.75
CA GLN A 150 11.06 -7.83 16.22
C GLN A 150 10.94 -7.75 14.69
N ILE A 151 11.71 -6.87 14.06
CA ILE A 151 11.59 -6.59 12.62
C ILE A 151 11.97 -7.80 11.76
N GLY A 152 12.98 -8.57 12.16
CA GLY A 152 13.36 -9.80 11.46
C GLY A 152 12.23 -10.83 11.32
N ASN A 153 11.30 -10.85 12.27
CA ASN A 153 10.14 -11.74 12.29
C ASN A 153 8.87 -11.09 11.70
N ALA A 154 8.95 -9.85 11.25
CA ALA A 154 7.80 -9.11 10.71
C ALA A 154 7.54 -9.39 9.23
N SER A 155 8.52 -9.95 8.51
CA SER A 155 8.39 -10.38 7.13
C SER A 155 7.82 -11.81 7.04
N TYR A 156 7.03 -12.08 6.02
CA TYR A 156 6.50 -13.42 5.73
C TYR A 156 6.35 -13.63 4.23
N GLN A 157 6.53 -14.88 3.81
CA GLN A 157 6.36 -15.26 2.40
C GLN A 157 4.89 -15.48 2.08
N THR A 158 4.44 -14.92 0.98
CA THR A 158 3.09 -15.13 0.44
C THR A 158 3.10 -15.10 -1.08
N THR A 159 2.27 -15.93 -1.68
CA THR A 159 1.96 -15.89 -3.11
C THR A 159 0.67 -15.13 -3.41
N SER A 160 -0.06 -14.74 -2.35
CA SER A 160 -1.35 -14.06 -2.43
C SER A 160 -1.20 -12.60 -1.98
N VAL A 161 -1.81 -11.69 -2.72
CA VAL A 161 -1.91 -10.26 -2.35
C VAL A 161 -2.75 -10.03 -1.08
N TYR A 162 -3.54 -11.01 -0.65
CA TYR A 162 -4.35 -10.92 0.57
C TYR A 162 -3.56 -11.21 1.85
N GLY A 163 -2.39 -11.88 1.75
CA GLY A 163 -1.60 -12.25 2.93
C GLY A 163 -2.39 -13.09 3.93
N PHE A 164 -2.08 -12.93 5.24
CA PHE A 164 -2.70 -13.69 6.34
C PHE A 164 -3.47 -12.79 7.33
N GLY A 165 -3.89 -11.61 6.90
CA GLY A 165 -4.54 -10.62 7.78
C GLY A 165 -5.99 -10.91 8.12
N HIS A 166 -6.75 -11.55 7.22
CA HIS A 166 -8.18 -11.77 7.38
C HIS A 166 -8.56 -12.62 8.61
N PRO A 167 -7.92 -13.77 8.89
CA PRO A 167 -8.22 -14.53 10.12
C PRO A 167 -8.07 -13.68 11.38
N LEU A 168 -6.98 -12.94 11.51
CA LEU A 168 -6.73 -12.07 12.66
C LEU A 168 -7.76 -10.95 12.80
N TYR A 169 -8.27 -10.45 11.68
CA TYR A 169 -9.35 -9.47 11.67
C TYR A 169 -10.64 -10.07 12.19
N TYR A 170 -11.04 -11.25 11.71
CA TYR A 170 -12.24 -11.94 12.17
C TYR A 170 -12.15 -12.35 13.65
N ASP A 171 -11.00 -12.81 14.10
CA ASP A 171 -10.77 -13.11 15.51
C ASP A 171 -10.99 -11.86 16.38
N ASN A 172 -10.46 -10.72 15.97
CA ASN A 172 -10.66 -9.45 16.66
C ASN A 172 -12.15 -9.04 16.72
N VAL A 173 -12.88 -9.18 15.61
CA VAL A 173 -14.33 -8.89 15.56
C VAL A 173 -15.09 -9.82 16.51
N ILE A 174 -14.79 -11.12 16.48
CA ILE A 174 -15.46 -12.12 17.32
C ILE A 174 -15.20 -11.84 18.81
N ASN A 175 -13.94 -11.57 19.18
CA ASN A 175 -13.56 -11.27 20.57
C ASN A 175 -14.25 -9.99 21.05
N THR A 176 -14.29 -8.95 20.22
CA THR A 176 -15.01 -7.71 20.55
C THR A 176 -16.51 -7.95 20.78
N LEU A 177 -17.16 -8.78 19.94
CA LEU A 177 -18.57 -9.14 20.11
C LEU A 177 -18.83 -9.97 21.36
N ARG A 178 -17.83 -10.71 21.83
CA ARG A 178 -17.88 -11.49 23.09
C ARG A 178 -17.55 -10.66 24.32
N GLY A 179 -17.07 -9.42 24.16
CA GLY A 179 -16.63 -8.56 25.26
C GLY A 179 -15.25 -8.90 25.81
N GLU A 180 -14.41 -9.53 24.99
CA GLU A 180 -13.02 -9.91 25.29
C GLU A 180 -12.01 -8.87 24.79
#